data_2b99ace96eece4b306fc997b1c27f0fc
#
_entry.id   2b99ace96eece4b306fc997b1c27f0fc
#
_cell.length_a   1.000
_cell.length_b   1.000
_cell.length_c   1.000
_cell.angle_alpha   90.00
_cell.angle_beta   90.00
_cell.angle_gamma   90.00
#
_symmetry.space_group_name_H-M   'P 1'
#
loop_
_entity.id
_entity.type
_entity.pdbx_description
1 polymer ?
#
loop_
_entity_poly.entity_id
_entity_poly.type
_entity_poly.pdbx_seq_one_letter_code
_entity_poly.pdbx_strand_id
1 'polypeptide(L)'
;RVVIVATSTGAPLSVWLAAQPGVAEKVQAMLLMAPNFKIRNPMGFLLTWPWAPHWVPLVLGKFHEWEPETEEHGQFWTNRYSTLALIEMQKMVDWASRQNLNKFKIPLAMMYLRNDTTIDPAAAVKALNQWGSDNKKTIPVTLDGDAASHVFTGHLSGPHRTDWTIDEFQQFLETTFA
;
A
#
# COMPACT_ATOMS: atom_id res chain seq x y z
N ARG A 1 1.83 -22.87 -1.74
CA ARG A 1 2.63 -21.63 -1.83
C ARG A 1 1.83 -20.58 -2.58
N VAL A 2 1.95 -19.31 -2.21
CA VAL A 2 1.17 -18.20 -2.74
C VAL A 2 2.05 -17.02 -3.11
N VAL A 3 1.61 -16.22 -4.08
CA VAL A 3 2.13 -14.88 -4.34
C VAL A 3 1.12 -13.88 -3.77
N ILE A 4 1.58 -12.90 -3.00
CA ILE A 4 0.75 -11.83 -2.47
C ILE A 4 0.83 -10.65 -3.42
N VAL A 5 -0.33 -10.21 -3.93
CA VAL A 5 -0.48 -8.95 -4.67
C VAL A 5 -1.27 -7.98 -3.79
N ALA A 6 -0.71 -6.82 -3.51
CA ALA A 6 -1.33 -5.89 -2.58
C ALA A 6 -1.15 -4.42 -3.01
N THR A 7 -2.20 -3.63 -2.76
CA THR A 7 -2.23 -2.20 -3.06
C THR A 7 -2.38 -1.41 -1.76
N SER A 8 -1.71 -0.25 -1.69
CA SER A 8 -1.86 0.74 -0.61
C SER A 8 -1.69 0.11 0.79
N THR A 9 -2.70 0.18 1.64
CA THR A 9 -2.71 -0.39 3.01
C THR A 9 -2.68 -1.94 3.00
N GLY A 10 -2.91 -2.59 1.86
CA GLY A 10 -2.65 -4.01 1.69
C GLY A 10 -1.17 -4.38 1.91
N ALA A 11 -0.23 -3.47 1.66
CA ALA A 11 1.19 -3.71 1.87
C ALA A 11 1.54 -3.91 3.36
N PRO A 12 1.22 -3.01 4.31
CA PRO A 12 1.45 -3.26 5.73
C PRO A 12 0.69 -4.50 6.25
N LEU A 13 -0.49 -4.81 5.73
CA LEU A 13 -1.19 -6.06 6.03
C LEU A 13 -0.40 -7.29 5.56
N SER A 14 0.22 -7.21 4.38
CA SER A 14 1.08 -8.29 3.86
C SER A 14 2.32 -8.51 4.74
N VAL A 15 2.92 -7.42 5.25
CA VAL A 15 4.02 -7.51 6.21
C VAL A 15 3.57 -8.16 7.52
N TRP A 16 2.38 -7.76 8.02
CA TRP A 16 1.81 -8.38 9.21
C TRP A 16 1.55 -9.86 9.02
N LEU A 17 0.97 -10.24 7.88
CA LEU A 17 0.71 -11.63 7.54
C LEU A 17 2.00 -12.45 7.48
N ALA A 18 3.04 -11.93 6.81
CA ALA A 18 4.34 -12.59 6.73
C ALA A 18 5.07 -12.68 8.09
N ALA A 19 4.72 -11.82 9.04
CA ALA A 19 5.27 -11.89 10.39
C ALA A 19 4.66 -13.00 11.26
N GLN A 20 3.52 -13.59 10.82
CA GLN A 20 2.88 -14.68 11.57
C GLN A 20 3.70 -15.96 11.47
N PRO A 21 3.77 -16.77 12.54
CA PRO A 21 4.51 -18.03 12.54
C PRO A 21 4.07 -18.97 11.40
N GLY A 22 5.03 -19.51 10.66
CA GLY A 22 4.77 -20.49 9.59
C GLY A 22 4.10 -19.91 8.33
N VAL A 23 3.92 -18.59 8.21
CA VAL A 23 3.29 -17.97 7.05
C VAL A 23 4.33 -17.54 6.01
N ALA A 24 5.44 -16.92 6.42
CA ALA A 24 6.47 -16.45 5.51
C ALA A 24 6.97 -17.55 4.55
N GLU A 25 7.08 -18.78 5.05
CA GLU A 25 7.53 -19.95 4.28
C GLU A 25 6.54 -20.38 3.17
N LYS A 26 5.29 -19.97 3.29
CA LYS A 26 4.23 -20.24 2.29
C LYS A 26 4.17 -19.17 1.21
N VAL A 27 4.75 -18.00 1.46
CA VAL A 27 4.75 -16.85 0.53
C VAL A 27 5.99 -16.94 -0.37
N GLN A 28 5.75 -17.07 -1.68
CA GLN A 28 6.82 -17.15 -2.67
C GLN A 28 7.35 -15.77 -3.08
N ALA A 29 6.46 -14.80 -3.22
CA ALA A 29 6.80 -13.41 -3.56
C ALA A 29 5.71 -12.45 -3.06
N MET A 30 6.09 -11.19 -2.92
CA MET A 30 5.17 -10.06 -2.72
C MET A 30 5.29 -9.08 -3.87
N LEU A 31 4.16 -8.65 -4.41
CA LEU A 31 4.02 -7.67 -5.48
C LEU A 31 3.18 -6.51 -4.93
N LEU A 32 3.82 -5.38 -4.65
CA LEU A 32 3.19 -4.27 -3.97
C LEU A 32 3.00 -3.07 -4.91
N MET A 33 1.80 -2.49 -4.92
CA MET A 33 1.45 -1.29 -5.68
C MET A 33 1.10 -0.16 -4.73
N ALA A 34 1.70 1.01 -4.94
CA ALA A 34 1.48 2.20 -4.10
C ALA A 34 1.47 1.89 -2.59
N PRO A 35 2.49 1.20 -2.05
CA PRO A 35 2.46 0.62 -0.70
C PRO A 35 2.47 1.70 0.38
N ASN A 36 1.47 1.65 1.27
CA ASN A 36 1.29 2.62 2.34
C ASN A 36 2.14 2.28 3.57
N PHE A 37 3.42 2.64 3.56
CA PHE A 37 4.28 2.60 4.75
C PHE A 37 4.27 3.90 5.57
N LYS A 38 3.66 4.96 5.02
CA LYS A 38 3.40 6.23 5.70
C LYS A 38 2.42 7.05 4.89
N ILE A 39 1.38 7.58 5.51
CA ILE A 39 0.49 8.53 4.84
C ILE A 39 1.21 9.86 4.62
N ARG A 40 0.86 10.57 3.54
CA ARG A 40 1.49 11.85 3.19
C ARG A 40 1.10 12.98 4.14
N ASN A 41 -0.12 12.93 4.69
CA ASN A 41 -0.57 13.95 5.63
C ASN A 41 0.32 13.94 6.89
N PRO A 42 1.05 15.03 7.20
CA PRO A 42 1.95 15.10 8.35
C PRO A 42 1.21 14.96 9.68
N MET A 43 -0.11 15.23 9.73
CA MET A 43 -0.92 15.08 10.94
C MET A 43 -1.43 13.64 11.16
N GLY A 44 -1.09 12.70 10.29
CA GLY A 44 -1.52 11.31 10.39
C GLY A 44 -1.20 10.63 11.73
N PHE A 45 -0.09 11.04 12.38
CA PHE A 45 0.27 10.53 13.70
C PHE A 45 -0.79 10.79 14.77
N LEU A 46 -1.62 11.83 14.60
CA LEU A 46 -2.71 12.14 15.54
C LEU A 46 -3.76 11.03 15.58
N LEU A 47 -3.94 10.27 14.49
CA LEU A 47 -4.88 9.15 14.46
C LEU A 47 -4.52 8.04 15.46
N THR A 48 -3.28 7.98 15.91
CA THR A 48 -2.82 7.00 16.91
C THR A 48 -2.50 7.61 18.28
N TRP A 49 -2.87 8.89 18.50
CA TRP A 49 -2.74 9.53 19.79
C TRP A 49 -3.68 8.91 20.86
N PRO A 50 -3.35 9.12 22.16
CA PRO A 50 -4.21 8.65 23.23
C PRO A 50 -5.66 9.11 23.04
N TRP A 51 -6.59 8.18 23.25
CA TRP A 51 -8.04 8.40 23.11
C TRP A 51 -8.52 8.84 21.72
N ALA A 52 -7.73 8.63 20.66
CA ALA A 52 -8.13 8.93 19.28
C ALA A 52 -9.55 8.43 18.92
N PRO A 53 -10.00 7.23 19.31
CA PRO A 53 -11.36 6.78 19.04
C PRO A 53 -12.48 7.68 19.61
N HIS A 54 -12.17 8.47 20.62
CA HIS A 54 -13.16 9.37 21.23
C HIS A 54 -13.16 10.77 20.59
N TRP A 55 -11.99 11.34 20.32
CA TRP A 55 -11.92 12.70 19.81
C TRP A 55 -11.88 12.81 18.28
N VAL A 56 -11.31 11.82 17.56
CA VAL A 56 -11.23 11.86 16.08
C VAL A 56 -12.62 12.01 15.43
N PRO A 57 -13.66 11.25 15.83
CA PRO A 57 -15.00 11.44 15.27
C PRO A 57 -15.63 12.79 15.60
N LEU A 58 -15.19 13.48 16.66
CA LEU A 58 -15.66 14.82 17.00
C LEU A 58 -15.02 15.90 16.12
N VAL A 59 -13.78 15.69 15.67
CA VAL A 59 -13.02 16.64 14.85
C VAL A 59 -13.24 16.41 13.36
N LEU A 60 -13.19 15.14 12.90
CA LEU A 60 -13.29 14.77 11.49
C LEU A 60 -14.70 14.33 11.07
N GLY A 61 -15.66 14.30 12.00
CA GLY A 61 -16.98 13.69 11.78
C GLY A 61 -16.96 12.16 11.98
N LYS A 62 -18.15 11.57 12.08
CA LYS A 62 -18.30 10.12 12.28
C LYS A 62 -17.94 9.30 11.06
N PHE A 63 -18.07 9.89 9.87
CA PHE A 63 -17.82 9.25 8.60
C PHE A 63 -16.85 10.07 7.78
N HIS A 64 -15.96 9.39 7.09
CA HIS A 64 -15.16 9.93 6.00
C HIS A 64 -15.87 9.58 4.70
N GLU A 65 -16.08 10.59 3.87
CA GLU A 65 -16.77 10.46 2.59
C GLU A 65 -15.95 11.15 1.51
N TRP A 66 -16.03 10.62 0.30
CA TRP A 66 -15.46 11.22 -0.89
C TRP A 66 -16.37 10.96 -2.10
N GLU A 67 -16.37 11.86 -3.05
CA GLU A 67 -17.18 11.71 -4.25
C GLU A 67 -16.46 10.85 -5.29
N PRO A 68 -17.10 9.78 -5.79
CA PRO A 68 -16.52 8.95 -6.84
C PRO A 68 -16.41 9.74 -8.15
N GLU A 69 -15.32 9.54 -8.88
CA GLU A 69 -15.07 10.19 -10.17
C GLU A 69 -16.02 9.71 -11.26
N THR A 70 -16.53 8.49 -11.15
CA THR A 70 -17.50 7.86 -12.06
C THR A 70 -18.52 7.06 -11.27
N GLU A 71 -19.67 6.76 -11.89
CA GLU A 71 -20.69 5.89 -11.29
C GLU A 71 -20.12 4.50 -10.95
N GLU A 72 -19.33 3.94 -11.86
CA GLU A 72 -18.66 2.64 -11.68
C GLU A 72 -17.66 2.67 -10.51
N HIS A 73 -16.91 3.77 -10.35
CA HIS A 73 -16.02 3.96 -9.22
C HIS A 73 -16.80 3.94 -7.89
N GLY A 74 -17.96 4.60 -7.84
CA GLY A 74 -18.84 4.57 -6.67
C GLY A 74 -19.48 3.22 -6.37
N GLN A 75 -19.67 2.39 -7.39
CA GLN A 75 -20.24 1.05 -7.25
C GLN A 75 -19.25 0.04 -6.65
N PHE A 76 -17.97 0.12 -7.03
CA PHE A 76 -16.96 -0.87 -6.66
C PHE A 76 -16.04 -0.43 -5.53
N TRP A 77 -15.98 0.87 -5.20
CA TRP A 77 -15.15 1.38 -4.12
C TRP A 77 -16.01 1.88 -2.95
N THR A 78 -15.56 1.60 -1.72
CA THR A 78 -16.22 2.11 -0.53
C THR A 78 -15.91 3.60 -0.37
N ASN A 79 -16.86 4.45 -0.73
CA ASN A 79 -16.74 5.90 -0.70
C ASN A 79 -17.24 6.55 0.62
N ARG A 80 -17.81 5.74 1.54
CA ARG A 80 -18.25 6.19 2.86
C ARG A 80 -17.95 5.14 3.91
N TYR A 81 -17.15 5.51 4.90
CA TYR A 81 -16.77 4.60 5.99
C TYR A 81 -16.52 5.37 7.30
N SER A 82 -16.58 4.66 8.42
CA SER A 82 -16.34 5.26 9.74
C SER A 82 -14.92 5.85 9.84
N THR A 83 -14.79 7.05 10.42
CA THR A 83 -13.47 7.64 10.72
C THR A 83 -12.64 6.78 11.68
N LEU A 84 -13.27 5.87 12.44
CA LEU A 84 -12.56 4.88 13.24
C LEU A 84 -11.70 3.93 12.38
N ALA A 85 -12.10 3.66 11.13
CA ALA A 85 -11.31 2.85 10.21
C ALA A 85 -9.95 3.50 9.87
N LEU A 86 -9.87 4.84 9.83
CA LEU A 86 -8.62 5.57 9.64
C LEU A 86 -7.65 5.33 10.79
N ILE A 87 -8.17 5.20 12.02
CA ILE A 87 -7.36 4.90 13.21
C ILE A 87 -6.75 3.51 13.10
N GLU A 88 -7.55 2.52 12.72
CA GLU A 88 -7.06 1.13 12.58
C GLU A 88 -6.07 1.02 11.39
N MET A 89 -6.34 1.70 10.28
CA MET A 89 -5.40 1.80 9.17
C MET A 89 -4.07 2.40 9.63
N GLN A 90 -4.08 3.53 10.34
CA GLN A 90 -2.85 4.18 10.82
C GLN A 90 -2.08 3.31 11.81
N LYS A 91 -2.76 2.61 12.72
CA LYS A 91 -2.12 1.64 13.63
C LYS A 91 -1.37 0.56 12.85
N MET A 92 -1.95 0.04 11.78
CA MET A 92 -1.32 -0.97 10.93
C MET A 92 -0.10 -0.41 10.20
N VAL A 93 -0.20 0.81 9.65
CA VAL A 93 0.92 1.51 9.01
C VAL A 93 2.06 1.75 10.02
N ASP A 94 1.74 2.27 11.20
CA ASP A 94 2.71 2.52 12.28
C ASP A 94 3.39 1.22 12.74
N TRP A 95 2.61 0.15 12.86
CA TRP A 95 3.15 -1.16 13.23
C TRP A 95 4.14 -1.67 12.17
N ALA A 96 3.77 -1.63 10.89
CA ALA A 96 4.62 -2.11 9.79
C ALA A 96 5.91 -1.29 9.65
N SER A 97 5.82 0.05 9.81
CA SER A 97 6.96 0.96 9.72
C SER A 97 8.01 0.76 10.82
N ARG A 98 7.62 0.17 11.96
CA ARG A 98 8.50 -0.15 13.10
C ARG A 98 9.10 -1.55 13.04
N GLN A 99 8.71 -2.37 12.06
CA GLN A 99 9.25 -3.72 11.95
C GLN A 99 10.71 -3.70 11.48
N ASN A 100 11.47 -4.68 11.94
CA ASN A 100 12.77 -4.98 11.33
C ASN A 100 12.55 -5.71 10.00
N LEU A 101 12.43 -4.94 8.91
CA LEU A 101 12.13 -5.49 7.58
C LEU A 101 13.26 -6.36 7.01
N ASN A 102 14.47 -6.25 7.54
CA ASN A 102 15.61 -7.06 7.11
C ASN A 102 15.45 -8.58 7.41
N LYS A 103 14.55 -8.92 8.33
CA LYS A 103 14.23 -10.32 8.62
C LYS A 103 13.41 -11.02 7.52
N PHE A 104 12.71 -10.25 6.67
CA PHE A 104 11.88 -10.82 5.60
C PHE A 104 12.73 -11.10 4.36
N LYS A 105 12.84 -12.39 4.01
CA LYS A 105 13.62 -12.89 2.86
C LYS A 105 12.75 -13.22 1.65
N ILE A 106 11.48 -12.87 1.70
CA ILE A 106 10.51 -13.07 0.61
C ILE A 106 10.90 -12.15 -0.56
N PRO A 107 11.01 -12.65 -1.80
CA PRO A 107 11.18 -11.83 -2.99
C PRO A 107 10.11 -10.72 -3.07
N LEU A 108 10.53 -9.50 -3.40
CA LEU A 108 9.65 -8.32 -3.35
C LEU A 108 9.80 -7.45 -4.59
N ALA A 109 8.74 -7.27 -5.38
CA ALA A 109 8.64 -6.19 -6.35
C ALA A 109 7.69 -5.11 -5.85
N MET A 110 8.07 -3.86 -6.04
CA MET A 110 7.29 -2.71 -5.55
C MET A 110 7.19 -1.62 -6.62
N MET A 111 5.96 -1.28 -6.99
CA MET A 111 5.64 -0.14 -7.82
C MET A 111 5.17 1.03 -6.97
N TYR A 112 5.65 2.23 -7.25
CA TYR A 112 5.23 3.43 -6.52
C TYR A 112 5.22 4.68 -7.42
N LEU A 113 4.29 5.58 -7.16
CA LEU A 113 4.25 6.89 -7.79
C LEU A 113 5.23 7.84 -7.10
N ARG A 114 6.08 8.53 -7.88
CA ARG A 114 7.02 9.53 -7.34
C ARG A 114 6.32 10.73 -6.71
N ASN A 115 5.17 11.09 -7.24
CA ASN A 115 4.34 12.23 -6.82
C ASN A 115 3.02 11.81 -6.18
N ASP A 116 2.96 10.64 -5.57
CA ASP A 116 1.77 10.16 -4.85
C ASP A 116 1.27 11.21 -3.86
N THR A 117 -0.04 11.50 -3.90
CA THR A 117 -0.67 12.53 -3.05
C THR A 117 -1.24 11.96 -1.75
N THR A 118 -1.38 10.66 -1.65
CA THR A 118 -2.00 9.97 -0.51
C THR A 118 -0.97 9.41 0.46
N ILE A 119 0.09 8.81 -0.07
CA ILE A 119 1.17 8.20 0.72
C ILE A 119 2.50 8.92 0.50
N ASP A 120 3.45 8.69 1.41
CA ASP A 120 4.83 9.16 1.28
C ASP A 120 5.65 8.14 0.48
N PRO A 121 6.00 8.42 -0.81
CA PRO A 121 6.76 7.46 -1.62
C PRO A 121 8.17 7.23 -1.09
N ALA A 122 8.76 8.18 -0.37
CA ALA A 122 10.07 7.99 0.24
C ALA A 122 10.05 6.93 1.34
N ALA A 123 8.94 6.82 2.10
CA ALA A 123 8.76 5.76 3.09
C ALA A 123 8.66 4.38 2.43
N ALA A 124 8.01 4.27 1.28
CA ALA A 124 7.94 3.03 0.50
C ALA A 124 9.33 2.59 0.02
N VAL A 125 10.10 3.50 -0.58
CA VAL A 125 11.48 3.23 -1.02
C VAL A 125 12.37 2.84 0.16
N LYS A 126 12.24 3.53 1.30
CA LYS A 126 12.97 3.18 2.53
C LYS A 126 12.64 1.77 3.01
N ALA A 127 11.37 1.39 3.00
CA ALA A 127 10.94 0.04 3.39
C ALA A 127 11.55 -1.03 2.49
N LEU A 128 11.57 -0.83 1.17
CA LEU A 128 12.24 -1.76 0.25
C LEU A 128 13.74 -1.84 0.51
N ASN A 129 14.42 -0.72 0.71
CA ASN A 129 15.86 -0.71 0.99
C ASN A 129 16.21 -1.50 2.25
N GLN A 130 15.32 -1.48 3.24
CA GLN A 130 15.44 -2.24 4.49
C GLN A 130 14.97 -3.69 4.36
N TRP A 131 14.30 -4.07 3.27
CA TRP A 131 13.82 -5.44 3.05
C TRP A 131 14.97 -6.40 2.87
N GLY A 132 14.91 -7.53 3.56
CA GLY A 132 16.06 -8.44 3.71
C GLY A 132 16.24 -9.45 2.58
N SER A 133 15.40 -9.46 1.54
CA SER A 133 15.61 -10.28 0.36
C SER A 133 16.66 -9.65 -0.55
N ASP A 134 17.54 -10.47 -1.11
CA ASP A 134 18.45 -10.04 -2.17
C ASP A 134 17.72 -9.90 -3.51
N ASN A 135 16.61 -10.64 -3.67
CA ASN A 135 15.74 -10.54 -4.82
C ASN A 135 14.62 -9.51 -4.56
N LYS A 136 14.92 -8.25 -4.87
CA LYS A 136 13.98 -7.15 -4.73
C LYS A 136 14.12 -6.12 -5.86
N LYS A 137 12.97 -5.62 -6.34
CA LYS A 137 12.89 -4.66 -7.45
C LYS A 137 12.01 -3.47 -7.08
N THR A 138 12.48 -2.27 -7.39
CA THR A 138 11.67 -1.03 -7.36
C THR A 138 11.30 -0.62 -8.76
N ILE A 139 10.05 -0.30 -8.98
CA ILE A 139 9.53 0.15 -10.27
C ILE A 139 8.85 1.51 -10.05
N PRO A 140 9.58 2.63 -10.32
CA PRO A 140 8.98 3.95 -10.20
C PRO A 140 7.99 4.18 -11.34
N VAL A 141 6.81 4.65 -11.00
CA VAL A 141 5.76 5.01 -11.96
C VAL A 141 5.71 6.53 -12.07
N THR A 142 5.64 7.04 -13.28
CA THR A 142 5.38 8.45 -13.56
C THR A 142 4.04 8.53 -14.28
N LEU A 143 3.16 9.42 -13.81
CA LEU A 143 1.91 9.73 -14.50
C LEU A 143 2.14 10.91 -15.43
N ASP A 144 1.66 10.78 -16.66
CA ASP A 144 1.59 11.89 -17.59
C ASP A 144 0.35 12.74 -17.24
N GLY A 145 0.58 14.03 -17.01
CA GLY A 145 -0.46 14.99 -16.65
C GLY A 145 -0.61 15.26 -15.14
N ASP A 146 -1.55 16.15 -14.79
CA ASP A 146 -1.78 16.62 -13.42
C ASP A 146 -2.55 15.64 -12.53
N ALA A 147 -2.96 14.50 -13.06
CA ALA A 147 -3.68 13.47 -12.31
C ALA A 147 -2.71 12.74 -11.37
N ALA A 148 -2.42 13.36 -10.24
CA ALA A 148 -1.75 12.71 -9.13
C ALA A 148 -2.73 11.69 -8.51
N SER A 149 -2.71 10.46 -9.01
CA SER A 149 -3.53 9.38 -8.49
C SER A 149 -2.66 8.49 -7.60
N HIS A 150 -3.22 8.05 -6.51
CA HIS A 150 -2.60 7.08 -5.62
C HIS A 150 -2.64 5.67 -6.23
N VAL A 151 -3.77 5.28 -6.79
CA VAL A 151 -3.96 4.02 -7.51
C VAL A 151 -3.82 4.28 -9.01
N PHE A 152 -2.84 3.67 -9.65
CA PHE A 152 -2.42 3.99 -11.02
C PHE A 152 -2.65 2.86 -12.02
N THR A 153 -3.26 1.76 -11.59
CA THR A 153 -3.54 0.57 -12.40
C THR A 153 -4.92 0.00 -12.07
N GLY A 154 -5.41 -0.90 -12.89
CA GLY A 154 -6.75 -1.46 -12.78
C GLY A 154 -7.77 -0.70 -13.63
N HIS A 155 -8.90 -1.38 -13.91
CA HIS A 155 -9.92 -0.90 -14.86
C HIS A 155 -10.42 0.53 -14.54
N LEU A 156 -10.63 0.83 -13.26
CA LEU A 156 -11.18 2.12 -12.82
C LEU A 156 -10.14 3.25 -12.74
N SER A 157 -8.92 2.93 -12.30
CA SER A 157 -7.94 3.97 -11.94
C SER A 157 -6.82 4.16 -12.95
N GLY A 158 -6.57 3.19 -13.83
CA GLY A 158 -5.51 3.27 -14.82
C GLY A 158 -5.55 2.09 -15.80
N PRO A 159 -6.62 1.97 -16.62
CA PRO A 159 -6.80 0.82 -17.50
C PRO A 159 -5.63 0.65 -18.49
N HIS A 160 -5.11 1.76 -19.02
CA HIS A 160 -4.00 1.75 -19.98
C HIS A 160 -2.63 1.37 -19.37
N ARG A 161 -2.52 1.23 -18.04
CA ARG A 161 -1.31 0.76 -17.35
C ARG A 161 -1.44 -0.64 -16.80
N THR A 162 -2.62 -1.24 -16.91
CA THR A 162 -2.87 -2.56 -16.32
C THR A 162 -1.98 -3.61 -16.94
N ASP A 163 -1.92 -3.69 -18.26
CA ASP A 163 -1.10 -4.68 -18.98
C ASP A 163 0.39 -4.47 -18.66
N TRP A 164 0.88 -3.24 -18.71
CA TRP A 164 2.25 -2.94 -18.32
C TRP A 164 2.58 -3.35 -16.87
N THR A 165 1.65 -3.12 -15.93
CA THR A 165 1.82 -3.53 -14.53
C THR A 165 1.92 -5.06 -14.42
N ILE A 166 1.08 -5.78 -15.16
CA ILE A 166 1.11 -7.24 -15.21
C ILE A 166 2.45 -7.73 -15.78
N ASP A 167 2.88 -7.17 -16.91
CA ASP A 167 4.12 -7.56 -17.57
C ASP A 167 5.35 -7.37 -16.67
N GLU A 168 5.45 -6.22 -15.97
CA GLU A 168 6.56 -5.93 -15.05
C GLU A 168 6.59 -6.91 -13.86
N PHE A 169 5.44 -7.25 -13.31
CA PHE A 169 5.36 -8.22 -12.23
C PHE A 169 5.60 -9.64 -12.71
N GLN A 170 5.09 -10.01 -13.88
CA GLN A 170 5.35 -11.31 -14.48
C GLN A 170 6.85 -11.50 -14.77
N GLN A 171 7.49 -10.51 -15.37
CA GLN A 171 8.94 -10.54 -15.61
C GLN A 171 9.74 -10.71 -14.31
N PHE A 172 9.33 -10.02 -13.23
CA PHE A 172 9.95 -10.19 -11.93
C PHE A 172 9.81 -11.63 -11.41
N LEU A 173 8.60 -12.21 -11.50
CA LEU A 173 8.36 -13.59 -11.08
C LEU A 173 9.14 -14.60 -11.91
N GLU A 174 9.17 -14.45 -13.23
CA GLU A 174 9.95 -15.31 -14.13
C GLU A 174 11.43 -15.27 -13.77
N THR A 175 12.00 -14.08 -13.58
CA THR A 175 13.41 -13.92 -13.19
C THR A 175 13.70 -14.47 -11.79
N THR A 176 12.71 -14.44 -10.89
CA THR A 176 12.82 -14.90 -9.50
C THR A 176 12.83 -16.44 -9.41
N PHE A 177 12.09 -17.10 -10.30
CA PHE A 177 11.85 -18.55 -10.21
C PHE A 177 12.43 -19.35 -11.39
N ALA A 178 13.19 -18.68 -12.30
CA ALA A 178 14.00 -19.36 -13.29
C ALA A 178 15.18 -20.06 -12.62
#